data_71f1080fa988c7ce200125d62c2ee6aa
#
_entry.id   71f1080fa988c7ce200125d62c2ee6aa
#
_cell.length_a   1.000
_cell.length_b   1.000
_cell.length_c   1.000
_cell.angle_alpha   90.00
_cell.angle_beta   90.00
_cell.angle_gamma   90.00
#
_symmetry.space_group_name_H-M   'P 1'
#
loop_
_entity.id
_entity.type
_entity.pdbx_description
1 polymer ?
#
loop_
_entity_poly.entity_id
_entity_poly.type
_entity_poly.pdbx_seq_one_letter_code
_entity_poly.pdbx_strand_id
1 'polypeptide(L)'
;MFLHLGENVVVLIKDVIGIFDIETSMYSSDTISFLRMAEEDGFVERITKDKPKSFVIAEVNKMSKVYLSPISSSTLTKRTNIDYNT
;
A
#
# COMPACT_ATOMS: atom_id res chain seq x y z
N MET A 1 -6.93 -11.62 -9.75
CA MET A 1 -6.18 -10.56 -10.44
C MET A 1 -5.18 -9.91 -9.49
N PHE A 2 -4.04 -9.53 -10.00
CA PHE A 2 -2.92 -9.03 -9.19
C PHE A 2 -2.70 -7.54 -9.38
N LEU A 3 -2.27 -6.89 -8.31
CA LEU A 3 -1.82 -5.50 -8.33
C LEU A 3 -0.32 -5.48 -8.11
N HIS A 4 0.42 -4.95 -9.08
CA HIS A 4 1.87 -4.81 -8.98
C HIS A 4 2.20 -3.53 -8.21
N LEU A 5 2.96 -3.68 -7.12
CA LEU A 5 3.28 -2.58 -6.22
C LEU A 5 4.67 -1.98 -6.41
N GLY A 6 5.46 -2.56 -7.30
CA GLY A 6 6.83 -2.13 -7.55
C GLY A 6 7.79 -3.30 -7.40
N GLU A 7 8.94 -3.22 -8.05
CA GLU A 7 9.94 -4.29 -8.06
C GLU A 7 9.26 -5.61 -8.45
N ASN A 8 9.40 -6.63 -7.62
CA ASN A 8 8.77 -7.93 -7.87
C ASN A 8 7.59 -8.19 -6.94
N VAL A 9 7.08 -7.16 -6.30
CA VAL A 9 6.03 -7.32 -5.29
C VAL A 9 4.65 -7.17 -5.92
N VAL A 10 3.82 -8.18 -5.75
CA VAL A 10 2.43 -8.17 -6.20
C VAL A 10 1.53 -8.62 -5.07
N VAL A 11 0.29 -8.13 -5.06
CA VAL A 11 -0.74 -8.59 -4.15
C VAL A 11 -2.00 -8.89 -4.95
N LEU A 12 -2.88 -9.72 -4.41
CA LEU A 12 -4.19 -9.94 -5.03
C LEU A 12 -5.04 -8.70 -4.80
N ILE A 13 -5.71 -8.24 -5.86
CA ILE A 13 -6.56 -7.06 -5.74
C ILE A 13 -7.65 -7.28 -4.70
N LYS A 14 -8.19 -8.49 -4.62
CA LYS A 14 -9.23 -8.81 -3.64
C LYS A 14 -8.77 -8.67 -2.19
N ASP A 15 -7.46 -8.74 -1.95
CA ASP A 15 -6.89 -8.66 -0.60
C ASP A 15 -6.54 -7.22 -0.21
N VAL A 16 -6.62 -6.26 -1.14
CA VAL A 16 -6.29 -4.88 -0.87
C VAL A 16 -7.39 -4.24 -0.02
N ILE A 17 -6.99 -3.71 1.13
CA ILE A 17 -7.89 -2.99 2.03
C ILE A 17 -7.95 -1.52 1.67
N GLY A 18 -6.81 -0.93 1.32
CA GLY A 18 -6.77 0.47 0.92
C GLY A 18 -5.47 0.87 0.26
N ILE A 19 -5.53 1.94 -0.51
CA ILE A 19 -4.38 2.53 -1.19
C ILE A 19 -4.35 3.99 -0.79
N PHE A 20 -3.22 4.46 -0.28
CA PHE A 20 -3.12 5.80 0.33
C PHE A 20 -1.91 6.55 -0.21
N ASP A 21 -2.11 7.84 -0.44
CA ASP A 21 -1.02 8.74 -0.79
C ASP A 21 -0.24 9.10 0.47
N ILE A 22 1.08 8.87 0.45
CA ILE A 22 1.89 9.12 1.65
C ILE A 22 1.90 10.59 2.01
N GLU A 23 2.09 11.47 1.02
CA GLU A 23 2.24 12.89 1.30
C GLU A 23 1.03 13.46 2.03
N THR A 24 -0.17 13.19 1.52
CA THR A 24 -1.39 13.69 2.17
C THR A 24 -1.70 12.97 3.47
N SER A 25 -1.38 11.68 3.56
CA SER A 25 -1.65 10.90 4.77
C SER A 25 -0.80 11.34 5.97
N MET A 26 0.38 11.91 5.71
CA MET A 26 1.26 12.37 6.79
C MET A 26 0.75 13.61 7.52
N TYR A 27 -0.34 14.21 7.05
CA TYR A 27 -0.99 15.28 7.80
C TYR A 27 -1.84 14.77 8.95
N SER A 28 -2.11 13.47 9.00
CA SER A 28 -2.91 12.86 10.07
C SER A 28 -2.00 12.24 11.12
N SER A 29 -2.13 12.69 12.37
CA SER A 29 -1.36 12.11 13.47
C SER A 29 -1.74 10.65 13.71
N ASP A 30 -3.01 10.30 13.46
CA ASP A 30 -3.46 8.92 13.61
C ASP A 30 -2.81 8.01 12.59
N THR A 31 -2.66 8.48 11.34
CA THR A 31 -1.98 7.72 10.30
C THR A 31 -0.51 7.52 10.63
N ILE A 32 0.16 8.57 11.10
CA ILE A 32 1.57 8.47 11.50
C ILE A 32 1.74 7.45 12.62
N SER A 33 0.86 7.49 13.62
CA SER A 33 0.90 6.54 14.73
C SER A 33 0.66 5.10 14.25
N PHE A 34 -0.31 4.92 13.35
CA PHE A 34 -0.60 3.60 12.79
C PHE A 34 0.61 3.02 12.06
N LEU A 35 1.24 3.82 11.19
CA LEU A 35 2.39 3.36 10.43
C LEU A 35 3.58 3.04 11.33
N ARG A 36 3.78 3.84 12.38
CA ARG A 36 4.85 3.59 13.34
C ARG A 36 4.63 2.27 14.06
N MET A 37 3.42 2.02 14.52
CA MET A 37 3.09 0.78 15.21
C MET A 37 3.24 -0.43 14.27
N ALA A 38 2.78 -0.31 13.04
CA ALA A 38 2.93 -1.38 12.06
C ALA A 38 4.40 -1.69 11.80
N GLU A 39 5.24 -0.67 11.73
CA GLU A 39 6.67 -0.87 11.52
C GLU A 39 7.33 -1.54 12.72
N GLU A 40 6.98 -1.10 13.94
CA GLU A 40 7.50 -1.70 15.16
C GLU A 40 7.11 -3.17 15.28
N ASP A 41 5.93 -3.52 14.81
CA ASP A 41 5.42 -4.88 14.87
C ASP A 41 5.87 -5.75 13.69
N GLY A 42 6.64 -5.19 12.77
CA GLY A 42 7.16 -5.95 11.65
C GLY A 42 6.19 -6.17 10.50
N PHE A 43 5.13 -5.37 10.42
CA PHE A 43 4.09 -5.52 9.39
C PHE A 43 4.29 -4.60 8.18
N VAL A 44 5.40 -3.89 8.12
CA VAL A 44 5.68 -2.99 6.99
C VAL A 44 6.72 -3.62 6.08
N GLU A 45 6.38 -3.72 4.80
CA GLU A 45 7.33 -4.13 3.78
C GLU A 45 7.68 -2.92 2.92
N ARG A 46 8.96 -2.53 2.94
CA ARG A 46 9.46 -1.43 2.13
C ARG A 46 9.93 -1.99 0.80
N ILE A 47 9.24 -1.61 -0.28
CA ILE A 47 9.51 -2.14 -1.61
C ILE A 47 10.71 -1.46 -2.24
N THR A 48 10.91 -0.18 -1.97
CA THR A 48 11.99 0.59 -2.58
C THR A 48 12.87 1.22 -1.51
N LYS A 49 14.14 1.43 -1.85
CA LYS A 49 15.07 2.20 -1.00
C LYS A 49 14.82 3.68 -1.12
N ASP A 50 14.18 4.11 -2.20
CA ASP A 50 13.84 5.51 -2.41
C ASP A 50 12.64 5.90 -1.56
N LYS A 51 12.36 7.21 -1.52
CA LYS A 51 11.21 7.72 -0.80
C LYS A 51 9.93 7.16 -1.41
N PRO A 52 9.08 6.48 -0.64
CA PRO A 52 7.86 5.92 -1.19
C PRO A 52 6.84 7.01 -1.52
N LYS A 53 5.97 6.73 -2.48
CA LYS A 53 4.91 7.66 -2.90
C LYS A 53 3.56 7.28 -2.33
N SER A 54 3.35 6.00 -2.05
CA SER A 54 2.08 5.50 -1.53
C SER A 54 2.32 4.38 -0.53
N PHE A 55 1.28 4.08 0.24
CA PHE A 55 1.27 2.82 0.99
C PHE A 55 -0.03 2.08 0.73
N VAL A 56 0.08 0.77 0.72
CA VAL A 56 -1.04 -0.12 0.44
C VAL A 56 -1.21 -1.03 1.65
N ILE A 57 -2.44 -1.12 2.14
CA ILE A 57 -2.76 -2.05 3.21
C ILE A 57 -3.48 -3.24 2.56
N ALA A 58 -2.97 -4.43 2.79
CA ALA A 58 -3.55 -5.65 2.25
C ALA A 58 -3.61 -6.71 3.33
N GLU A 59 -4.59 -7.60 3.24
CA GLU A 59 -4.67 -8.75 4.13
C GLU A 59 -3.96 -9.92 3.48
N VAL A 60 -2.90 -10.40 4.14
CA VAL A 60 -2.11 -11.53 3.67
C VAL A 60 -2.06 -12.57 4.78
N ASN A 61 -2.54 -13.78 4.49
CA ASN A 61 -2.58 -14.87 5.48
C ASN A 61 -3.28 -14.45 6.78
N LYS A 62 -4.41 -13.75 6.65
CA LYS A 62 -5.25 -13.28 7.76
C LYS A 62 -4.60 -12.20 8.61
N MET A 63 -3.52 -11.58 8.10
CA MET A 63 -2.85 -10.49 8.79
C MET A 63 -2.81 -9.26 7.90
N SER A 64 -3.01 -8.10 8.47
CA SER A 64 -2.88 -6.84 7.74
C SER A 64 -1.40 -6.52 7.56
N LYS A 65 -1.02 -6.20 6.33
CA LYS A 65 0.35 -5.87 5.99
C LYS A 65 0.37 -4.54 5.24
N VAL A 66 1.39 -3.74 5.50
CA VAL A 66 1.57 -2.43 4.89
C VAL A 66 2.73 -2.50 3.91
N TYR A 67 2.49 -2.09 2.67
CA TYR A 67 3.52 -2.02 1.64
C TYR A 67 3.81 -0.57 1.31
N LEU A 68 5.07 -0.17 1.41
CA LEU A 68 5.50 1.17 1.01
C LEU A 68 5.96 1.10 -0.44
N SER A 69 5.20 1.74 -1.34
CA SER A 69 5.36 1.60 -2.78
C SER A 69 5.98 2.84 -3.42
N PRO A 70 6.86 2.66 -4.42
CA PRO A 70 7.36 3.78 -5.21
C PRO A 70 6.35 4.29 -6.24
N ILE A 71 5.26 3.55 -6.44
CA ILE A 71 4.23 3.91 -7.42
C ILE A 71 3.20 4.82 -6.75
N SER A 72 2.72 5.84 -7.46
CA SER A 72 1.76 6.77 -6.89
C SER A 72 0.42 6.08 -6.61
N SER A 73 -0.29 6.59 -5.61
CA SER A 73 -1.61 6.06 -5.25
C SER A 73 -2.60 6.16 -6.41
N SER A 74 -2.52 7.25 -7.18
CA SER A 74 -3.42 7.42 -8.32
C SER A 74 -3.19 6.36 -9.39
N THR A 75 -1.94 6.02 -9.66
CA THR A 75 -1.62 4.96 -10.61
C THR A 75 -2.11 3.61 -10.14
N LEU A 76 -1.86 3.30 -8.85
CA LEU A 76 -2.32 2.03 -8.28
C LEU A 76 -3.84 1.93 -8.30
N THR A 77 -4.52 3.02 -7.96
CA THR A 77 -5.99 3.04 -7.96
C THR A 77 -6.54 2.81 -9.37
N LYS A 78 -5.93 3.42 -10.38
CA LYS A 78 -6.34 3.20 -11.76
C LYS A 78 -6.20 1.74 -12.18
N ARG A 79 -5.14 1.09 -11.72
CA ARG A 79 -4.91 -0.32 -12.04
C ARG A 79 -5.98 -1.22 -11.44
N THR A 80 -6.47 -0.88 -10.24
CA THR A 80 -7.55 -1.66 -9.63
C THR A 80 -8.89 -1.40 -10.29
N ASN A 81 -9.11 -0.20 -10.81
CA ASN A 81 -10.40 0.19 -11.38
C ASN A 81 -10.60 -0.29 -12.83
N ILE A 82 -9.55 -0.76 -13.47
CA ILE A 82 -9.64 -1.23 -14.86
C ILE A 82 -10.73 -2.30 -15.00
N ASP A 83 -10.87 -3.17 -14.01
CA ASP A 83 -11.81 -4.27 -14.05
C ASP A 83 -13.27 -3.82 -13.89
N TYR A 84 -13.48 -2.65 -13.30
CA TYR A 84 -14.83 -2.13 -13.10
C TYR A 84 -15.42 -1.44 -14.32
N ASN A 85 -14.59 -1.19 -15.30
CA ASN A 85 -14.99 -0.45 -16.51
C ASN A 85 -15.26 -1.35 -17.70
N THR A 86 -15.27 -2.64 -17.49
CA THR A 86 -15.52 -3.61 -18.56
C THR A 86 -16.97 -4.04 -18.64
#